data_f7cebb53852cdc9e01d46b92cbb548f5
#
_entry.id   f7cebb53852cdc9e01d46b92cbb548f5
#
_cell.length_a   1.000
_cell.length_b   1.000
_cell.length_c   1.000
_cell.angle_alpha   90.00
_cell.angle_beta   90.00
_cell.angle_gamma   90.00
#
_symmetry.space_group_name_H-M   'P 1'
#
loop_
_entity.id
_entity.type
_entity.pdbx_description
1 polymer ?
#
loop_
_entity_poly.entity_id
_entity_poly.type
_entity_poly.pdbx_seq_one_letter_code
_entity_poly.pdbx_strand_id
1 'polypeptide(L)'
;MFQVLSSPVASPFATSWQVRYQAVRAQSQALCAPLLPEDTVVQPMLDVSPPKWHLAHTTWFWETFLLKEYVPGYQVFHPEYAFLFNSYYNSLGSRVNRADRGTLSRPALADVLAYRAHVDEALSGLLAAPEALPPVFFELLELGLQHEQQHQELLATDIKYILSTSPLAPAYLRDELKVKREELTGATDNTATDFNLSLLTFNSNKASWLPVPGGIHRIGFQEEGFCFDNELAAHDVLLAPFELQNRLVTNADYLAFMDAGGYRDFRFWMGEGWDLAQAQGWEAPLYWVKKEAGWYRFTHHGLQAVNLAAPVTHVSFYEADAYANWAGARLPTEAEWETAARHFGPATADGTWLESTQFDPQPLPADADPAQCHQLLGDCWEWTYSAYHAYPGYARAAGALGEYNGKFMVNQLVLRGGSCATPESHIRISYRNFFHADKRWQFTGIRLARSSNG
;
A
#
# COMPACT_ATOMS: atom_id res chain seq x y z
N MET A 1 8.62 -4.57 -22.80
CA MET A 1 8.64 -3.18 -23.25
C MET A 1 7.59 -2.49 -22.42
N PHE A 2 8.00 -1.66 -21.48
CA PHE A 2 7.03 -0.79 -20.80
C PHE A 2 6.52 0.16 -21.87
N GLN A 3 5.25 0.15 -22.15
CA GLN A 3 4.69 1.03 -23.16
C GLN A 3 4.32 2.34 -22.46
N VAL A 4 5.28 3.28 -22.46
CA VAL A 4 4.96 4.68 -22.21
C VAL A 4 4.43 5.21 -23.54
N LEU A 5 3.12 5.35 -23.63
CA LEU A 5 2.50 6.03 -24.77
C LEU A 5 2.78 7.53 -24.62
N SER A 6 3.88 7.99 -25.23
CA SER A 6 4.24 9.39 -25.25
C SER A 6 3.43 10.14 -26.31
N SER A 7 2.50 10.96 -25.86
CA SER A 7 2.09 12.14 -26.63
C SER A 7 2.23 13.36 -25.72
N PRO A 8 2.94 14.42 -26.13
CA PRO A 8 3.12 15.61 -25.32
C PRO A 8 1.87 16.47 -25.40
N VAL A 9 0.91 16.25 -24.51
CA VAL A 9 -0.09 17.27 -24.22
C VAL A 9 0.36 17.98 -22.95
N ALA A 10 0.87 19.18 -23.11
CA ALA A 10 1.24 20.06 -22.01
C ALA A 10 -0.02 20.38 -21.18
N SER A 11 -0.19 19.68 -20.07
CA SER A 11 -1.09 20.09 -19.00
C SER A 11 -0.56 21.38 -18.37
N PRO A 12 -1.41 22.35 -17.98
CA PRO A 12 -0.98 23.60 -17.33
C PRO A 12 -0.27 23.39 -15.97
N PHE A 13 -0.13 22.16 -15.50
CA PHE A 13 0.60 21.74 -14.29
C PHE A 13 1.80 20.84 -14.62
N ALA A 14 2.44 20.97 -15.77
CA ALA A 14 3.67 20.22 -16.09
C ALA A 14 4.80 20.65 -15.15
N THR A 15 4.82 20.11 -13.95
CA THR A 15 5.96 20.14 -13.05
C THR A 15 7.16 19.57 -13.79
N SER A 16 8.30 20.25 -13.82
CA SER A 16 9.50 19.73 -14.47
C SER A 16 9.89 18.37 -13.89
N TRP A 17 10.50 17.51 -14.66
CA TRP A 17 11.00 16.20 -14.21
C TRP A 17 11.88 16.31 -12.95
N GLN A 18 12.68 17.36 -12.89
CA GLN A 18 13.52 17.64 -11.73
C GLN A 18 12.70 17.88 -10.46
N VAL A 19 11.60 18.65 -10.56
CA VAL A 19 10.73 18.93 -9.40
C VAL A 19 10.03 17.65 -8.93
N ARG A 20 9.50 16.83 -9.85
CA ARG A 20 8.89 15.55 -9.53
C ARG A 20 9.90 14.61 -8.84
N TYR A 21 11.11 14.50 -9.40
CA TYR A 21 12.18 13.70 -8.83
C TYR A 21 12.49 14.14 -7.40
N GLN A 22 12.75 15.42 -7.20
CA GLN A 22 13.08 15.99 -5.89
C GLN A 22 11.96 15.78 -4.88
N ALA A 23 10.68 15.93 -5.29
CA ALA A 23 9.54 15.71 -4.41
C ALA A 23 9.45 14.25 -3.94
N VAL A 24 9.58 13.27 -4.84
CA VAL A 24 9.56 11.84 -4.49
C VAL A 24 10.73 11.49 -3.56
N ARG A 25 11.93 12.00 -3.86
CA ARG A 25 13.11 11.75 -3.01
C ARG A 25 12.98 12.36 -1.62
N ALA A 26 12.46 13.58 -1.53
CA ALA A 26 12.22 14.27 -0.27
C ALA A 26 11.16 13.54 0.59
N GLN A 27 10.09 13.03 -0.03
CA GLN A 27 9.05 12.28 0.66
C GLN A 27 9.60 11.01 1.31
N SER A 28 10.47 10.25 0.62
CA SER A 28 11.12 9.07 1.19
C SER A 28 11.99 9.39 2.41
N GLN A 29 12.69 10.53 2.39
CA GLN A 29 13.47 10.99 3.54
C GLN A 29 12.57 11.48 4.68
N ALA A 30 11.48 12.19 4.36
CA ALA A 30 10.51 12.68 5.36
C ALA A 30 9.88 11.52 6.14
N LEU A 31 9.60 10.39 5.48
CA LEU A 31 9.11 9.16 6.14
C LEU A 31 10.12 8.56 7.12
N CYS A 32 11.41 8.78 6.95
CA CYS A 32 12.42 8.28 7.89
C CYS A 32 12.82 9.30 8.96
N ALA A 33 12.49 10.57 8.78
CA ALA A 33 12.93 11.65 9.67
C ALA A 33 12.50 11.51 11.15
N PRO A 34 11.28 10.99 11.46
CA PRO A 34 10.86 10.79 12.84
C PRO A 34 11.55 9.63 13.57
N LEU A 35 12.24 8.72 12.83
CA LEU A 35 12.82 7.50 13.37
C LEU A 35 14.17 7.76 14.06
N LEU A 36 14.43 7.04 15.14
CA LEU A 36 15.78 6.91 15.68
C LEU A 36 16.66 6.07 14.75
N PRO A 37 17.98 6.27 14.71
CA PRO A 37 18.86 5.44 13.89
C PRO A 37 18.71 3.94 14.17
N GLU A 38 18.43 3.56 15.42
CA GLU A 38 18.19 2.20 15.87
C GLU A 38 16.94 1.59 15.24
N ASP A 39 15.87 2.36 15.04
CA ASP A 39 14.62 1.91 14.41
C ASP A 39 14.85 1.54 12.93
N THR A 40 15.83 2.18 12.30
CA THR A 40 16.06 2.05 10.86
C THR A 40 16.75 0.75 10.44
N VAL A 41 17.18 -0.08 11.39
CA VAL A 41 17.88 -1.35 11.13
C VAL A 41 17.07 -2.59 11.47
N VAL A 42 15.92 -2.44 12.09
CA VAL A 42 15.10 -3.56 12.61
C VAL A 42 14.35 -4.26 11.47
N GLN A 43 14.36 -5.60 11.51
CA GLN A 43 13.56 -6.47 10.62
C GLN A 43 12.93 -7.58 11.45
N PRO A 44 11.72 -7.39 11.97
CA PRO A 44 11.10 -8.36 12.88
C PRO A 44 10.46 -9.56 12.18
N MET A 45 10.26 -9.50 10.86
CA MET A 45 9.78 -10.62 10.05
C MET A 45 10.31 -10.55 8.62
N LEU A 46 10.18 -11.65 7.86
CA LEU A 46 10.69 -11.78 6.50
C LEU A 46 10.10 -10.75 5.50
N ASP A 47 8.83 -10.42 5.66
CA ASP A 47 8.11 -9.55 4.71
C ASP A 47 8.43 -8.05 4.90
N VAL A 48 8.87 -7.66 6.09
CA VAL A 48 9.30 -6.31 6.44
C VAL A 48 10.77 -6.09 6.07
N SER A 49 11.12 -4.90 5.62
CA SER A 49 12.51 -4.51 5.40
C SER A 49 12.88 -3.30 6.27
N PRO A 50 14.15 -3.19 6.71
CA PRO A 50 14.58 -2.04 7.50
C PRO A 50 14.40 -0.73 6.73
N PRO A 51 13.94 0.37 7.37
CA PRO A 51 13.79 1.67 6.71
C PRO A 51 15.08 2.15 6.00
N LYS A 52 16.23 1.94 6.60
CA LYS A 52 17.54 2.21 5.99
C LYS A 52 17.75 1.45 4.67
N TRP A 53 17.28 0.21 4.60
CA TRP A 53 17.39 -0.60 3.39
C TRP A 53 16.52 -0.03 2.26
N HIS A 54 15.29 0.42 2.54
CA HIS A 54 14.42 1.07 1.54
C HIS A 54 15.08 2.31 0.93
N LEU A 55 15.62 3.21 1.77
CA LEU A 55 16.32 4.40 1.30
C LEU A 55 17.50 4.08 0.39
N ALA A 56 18.28 3.06 0.75
CA ALA A 56 19.44 2.65 -0.02
C ALA A 56 19.05 1.90 -1.30
N HIS A 57 18.02 1.03 -1.25
CA HIS A 57 17.54 0.28 -2.42
C HIS A 57 16.98 1.17 -3.51
N THR A 58 16.16 2.16 -3.17
CA THR A 58 15.66 3.11 -4.17
C THR A 58 16.80 3.96 -4.74
N THR A 59 17.81 4.30 -3.94
CA THR A 59 19.01 5.00 -4.42
C THR A 59 19.84 4.13 -5.36
N TRP A 60 20.00 2.85 -5.04
CA TRP A 60 20.67 1.88 -5.90
C TRP A 60 19.98 1.73 -7.26
N PHE A 61 18.63 1.82 -7.30
CA PHE A 61 17.88 1.79 -8.56
C PHE A 61 18.28 2.96 -9.47
N TRP A 62 18.29 4.17 -8.94
CA TRP A 62 18.68 5.38 -9.68
C TRP A 62 20.13 5.31 -10.17
N GLU A 63 21.06 4.89 -9.32
CA GLU A 63 22.46 4.71 -9.68
C GLU A 63 22.63 3.68 -10.79
N THR A 64 21.96 2.53 -10.63
CA THR A 64 22.18 1.38 -11.52
C THR A 64 21.55 1.56 -12.90
N PHE A 65 20.31 2.05 -12.97
CA PHE A 65 19.56 2.10 -14.22
C PHE A 65 19.66 3.43 -14.97
N LEU A 66 20.05 4.52 -14.28
CA LEU A 66 20.15 5.82 -14.91
C LEU A 66 21.60 6.36 -14.92
N LEU A 67 22.24 6.49 -13.76
CA LEU A 67 23.54 7.19 -13.72
C LEU A 67 24.64 6.39 -14.41
N LYS A 68 24.74 5.10 -14.19
CA LYS A 68 25.75 4.24 -14.85
C LYS A 68 25.58 4.20 -16.37
N GLU A 69 24.36 4.35 -16.86
CA GLU A 69 24.05 4.28 -18.31
C GLU A 69 24.21 5.65 -18.98
N TYR A 70 23.80 6.73 -18.32
CA TYR A 70 23.68 8.05 -18.97
C TYR A 70 24.72 9.08 -18.52
N VAL A 71 25.56 8.78 -17.52
CA VAL A 71 26.69 9.67 -17.13
C VAL A 71 28.01 9.07 -17.58
N PRO A 72 28.68 9.62 -18.59
CA PRO A 72 29.96 9.08 -19.05
C PRO A 72 31.00 9.11 -17.92
N GLY A 73 31.62 7.96 -17.64
CA GLY A 73 32.64 7.85 -16.60
C GLY A 73 32.13 7.95 -15.17
N TYR A 74 30.82 7.74 -14.95
CA TYR A 74 30.22 7.75 -13.62
C TYR A 74 30.98 6.82 -12.65
N GLN A 75 31.31 7.35 -11.48
CA GLN A 75 31.93 6.57 -10.42
C GLN A 75 30.87 6.19 -9.39
N VAL A 76 30.65 4.89 -9.24
CA VAL A 76 29.71 4.38 -8.23
C VAL A 76 30.15 4.81 -6.83
N PHE A 77 29.19 5.15 -5.98
CA PHE A 77 29.48 5.61 -4.61
C PHE A 77 30.27 4.56 -3.80
N HIS A 78 29.86 3.29 -3.90
CA HIS A 78 30.56 2.18 -3.24
C HIS A 78 30.36 0.87 -4.01
N PRO A 79 31.41 0.11 -4.35
CA PRO A 79 31.31 -1.08 -5.19
C PRO A 79 30.39 -2.17 -4.61
N GLU A 80 30.36 -2.35 -3.29
CA GLU A 80 29.55 -3.38 -2.64
C GLU A 80 28.06 -3.02 -2.52
N TYR A 81 27.66 -1.78 -2.81
CA TYR A 81 26.25 -1.38 -2.67
C TYR A 81 25.35 -2.05 -3.71
N ALA A 82 25.91 -2.48 -4.83
CA ALA A 82 25.19 -3.31 -5.79
C ALA A 82 24.78 -4.67 -5.18
N PHE A 83 25.62 -5.29 -4.37
CA PHE A 83 25.29 -6.52 -3.65
C PHE A 83 24.33 -6.27 -2.47
N LEU A 84 24.55 -5.22 -1.70
CA LEU A 84 23.77 -4.95 -0.47
C LEU A 84 22.33 -4.54 -0.75
N PHE A 85 22.10 -3.79 -1.82
CA PHE A 85 20.82 -3.12 -2.08
C PHE A 85 20.07 -3.60 -3.33
N ASN A 86 20.63 -4.55 -4.10
CA ASN A 86 19.85 -5.28 -5.09
C ASN A 86 18.76 -6.12 -4.39
N SER A 87 17.57 -6.23 -4.99
CA SER A 87 16.44 -6.98 -4.43
C SER A 87 16.11 -8.22 -5.29
N TYR A 88 15.48 -8.00 -6.44
CA TYR A 88 14.93 -9.09 -7.24
C TYR A 88 15.62 -9.30 -8.59
N TYR A 89 16.63 -8.50 -8.92
CA TYR A 89 17.27 -8.47 -10.23
C TYR A 89 18.42 -9.48 -10.28
N ASN A 90 18.08 -10.75 -10.59
CA ASN A 90 19.06 -11.84 -10.62
C ASN A 90 20.11 -11.66 -11.73
N SER A 91 19.72 -11.04 -12.86
CA SER A 91 20.64 -10.75 -13.97
C SER A 91 21.71 -9.71 -13.61
N LEU A 92 21.51 -8.90 -12.56
CA LEU A 92 22.45 -7.91 -12.10
C LEU A 92 23.45 -8.43 -11.06
N GLY A 93 23.42 -9.74 -10.75
CA GLY A 93 24.35 -10.39 -9.85
C GLY A 93 23.76 -10.89 -8.54
N SER A 94 24.64 -11.33 -7.63
CA SER A 94 24.26 -11.80 -6.30
C SER A 94 23.78 -10.65 -5.42
N ARG A 95 23.01 -10.99 -4.38
CA ARG A 95 22.42 -10.02 -3.44
C ARG A 95 22.34 -10.60 -2.03
N VAL A 96 22.15 -9.73 -1.06
CA VAL A 96 21.80 -10.12 0.31
C VAL A 96 20.43 -10.82 0.31
N ASN A 97 20.30 -11.93 1.03
CA ASN A 97 19.01 -12.57 1.21
C ASN A 97 18.03 -11.64 1.93
N ARG A 98 16.75 -11.70 1.55
CA ARG A 98 15.73 -10.84 2.16
C ARG A 98 15.68 -11.00 3.70
N ALA A 99 15.82 -12.24 4.19
CA ALA A 99 15.81 -12.53 5.62
C ALA A 99 16.98 -11.89 6.41
N ASP A 100 18.06 -11.54 5.72
CA ASP A 100 19.31 -11.08 6.35
C ASP A 100 19.46 -9.54 6.33
N ARG A 101 18.49 -8.81 5.77
CA ARG A 101 18.53 -7.35 5.66
C ARG A 101 18.67 -6.66 7.02
N GLY A 102 18.00 -7.20 8.05
CA GLY A 102 18.05 -6.70 9.43
C GLY A 102 19.36 -6.98 10.15
N THR A 103 20.24 -7.82 9.59
CA THR A 103 21.57 -8.09 10.17
C THR A 103 22.63 -7.08 9.71
N LEU A 104 22.29 -6.24 8.72
CA LEU A 104 23.20 -5.26 8.13
C LEU A 104 23.31 -4.01 9.02
N SER A 105 24.23 -4.02 10.00
CA SER A 105 24.55 -2.83 10.80
C SER A 105 25.28 -1.76 9.97
N ARG A 106 25.97 -2.16 8.91
CA ARG A 106 26.69 -1.26 7.98
C ARG A 106 26.16 -1.46 6.55
N PRO A 107 26.11 -0.35 5.74
CA PRO A 107 26.46 1.02 6.12
C PRO A 107 25.56 1.60 7.21
N ALA A 108 26.05 2.62 7.93
CA ALA A 108 25.24 3.37 8.89
C ALA A 108 24.17 4.21 8.14
N LEU A 109 23.15 4.70 8.85
CA LEU A 109 22.14 5.58 8.24
C LEU A 109 22.77 6.81 7.60
N ALA A 110 23.78 7.42 8.26
CA ALA A 110 24.52 8.57 7.72
C ALA A 110 25.20 8.26 6.38
N ASP A 111 25.78 7.06 6.22
CA ASP A 111 26.41 6.63 4.96
C ASP A 111 25.36 6.46 3.85
N VAL A 112 24.18 5.94 4.18
CA VAL A 112 23.06 5.81 3.23
C VAL A 112 22.55 7.18 2.82
N LEU A 113 22.44 8.14 3.74
CA LEU A 113 22.04 9.51 3.41
C LEU A 113 23.08 10.22 2.54
N ALA A 114 24.38 9.99 2.79
CA ALA A 114 25.46 10.49 1.93
C ALA A 114 25.40 9.85 0.52
N TYR A 115 25.10 8.55 0.44
CA TYR A 115 24.85 7.86 -0.83
C TYR A 115 23.68 8.49 -1.61
N ARG A 116 22.55 8.75 -0.92
CA ARG A 116 21.40 9.42 -1.53
C ARG A 116 21.79 10.79 -2.09
N ALA A 117 22.47 11.61 -1.29
CA ALA A 117 22.89 12.95 -1.70
C ALA A 117 23.80 12.91 -2.94
N HIS A 118 24.76 11.98 -3.00
CA HIS A 118 25.65 11.79 -4.15
C HIS A 118 24.85 11.46 -5.45
N VAL A 119 23.91 10.53 -5.35
CA VAL A 119 23.06 10.14 -6.49
C VAL A 119 22.11 11.28 -6.90
N ASP A 120 21.53 11.99 -5.93
CA ASP A 120 20.61 13.10 -6.18
C ASP A 120 21.33 14.28 -6.87
N GLU A 121 22.56 14.58 -6.49
CA GLU A 121 23.39 15.59 -7.15
C GLU A 121 23.68 15.21 -8.61
N ALA A 122 24.13 13.99 -8.86
CA ALA A 122 24.43 13.50 -10.19
C ALA A 122 23.20 13.48 -11.11
N LEU A 123 22.05 12.99 -10.62
CA LEU A 123 20.82 12.94 -11.40
C LEU A 123 20.23 14.33 -11.65
N SER A 124 20.33 15.25 -10.68
CA SER A 124 19.94 16.66 -10.86
C SER A 124 20.78 17.33 -11.94
N GLY A 125 22.08 16.99 -12.03
CA GLY A 125 22.96 17.44 -13.11
C GLY A 125 22.49 16.99 -14.49
N LEU A 126 22.04 15.72 -14.64
CA LEU A 126 21.44 15.24 -15.89
C LEU A 126 20.14 15.98 -16.25
N LEU A 127 19.27 16.15 -15.25
CA LEU A 127 17.95 16.80 -15.44
C LEU A 127 18.04 18.30 -15.66
N ALA A 128 19.21 18.92 -15.49
CA ALA A 128 19.43 20.34 -15.82
C ALA A 128 19.42 20.63 -17.34
N ALA A 129 19.68 19.60 -18.18
CA ALA A 129 19.65 19.69 -19.64
C ALA A 129 18.82 18.56 -20.26
N PRO A 130 17.51 18.50 -20.00
CA PRO A 130 16.66 17.36 -20.35
C PRO A 130 16.54 17.14 -21.86
N GLU A 131 16.74 18.19 -22.68
CA GLU A 131 16.70 18.10 -24.13
C GLU A 131 17.87 17.31 -24.75
N ALA A 132 18.93 17.07 -24.00
CA ALA A 132 20.05 16.23 -24.41
C ALA A 132 19.82 14.73 -24.15
N LEU A 133 18.75 14.37 -23.44
CA LEU A 133 18.47 13.01 -23.01
C LEU A 133 17.51 12.28 -23.97
N PRO A 134 17.73 11.00 -24.25
CA PRO A 134 16.86 10.25 -25.15
C PRO A 134 15.52 9.94 -24.49
N PRO A 135 14.44 9.69 -25.27
CA PRO A 135 13.11 9.36 -24.73
C PRO A 135 13.11 8.20 -23.74
N VAL A 136 13.89 7.15 -23.98
CA VAL A 136 14.01 5.97 -23.09
C VAL A 136 14.54 6.34 -21.70
N PHE A 137 15.30 7.42 -21.55
CA PHE A 137 15.70 7.92 -20.24
C PHE A 137 14.49 8.35 -19.42
N PHE A 138 13.53 9.04 -20.02
CA PHE A 138 12.32 9.50 -19.34
C PHE A 138 11.36 8.35 -19.01
N GLU A 139 11.36 7.28 -19.82
CA GLU A 139 10.64 6.04 -19.49
C GLU A 139 11.22 5.39 -18.22
N LEU A 140 12.53 5.32 -18.12
CA LEU A 140 13.23 4.80 -16.95
C LEU A 140 13.10 5.72 -15.73
N LEU A 141 13.12 7.03 -15.95
CA LEU A 141 12.91 8.03 -14.90
C LEU A 141 11.51 7.89 -14.31
N GLU A 142 10.47 7.81 -15.16
CA GLU A 142 9.09 7.58 -14.67
C GLU A 142 8.97 6.27 -13.91
N LEU A 143 9.52 5.18 -14.44
CA LEU A 143 9.54 3.90 -13.74
C LEU A 143 10.23 4.01 -12.37
N GLY A 144 11.34 4.73 -12.28
CA GLY A 144 12.06 4.94 -11.03
C GLY A 144 11.25 5.76 -10.01
N LEU A 145 10.50 6.78 -10.45
CA LEU A 145 9.57 7.52 -9.60
C LEU A 145 8.48 6.60 -9.04
N GLN A 146 7.85 5.83 -9.89
CA GLN A 146 6.81 4.87 -9.50
C GLN A 146 7.35 3.77 -8.57
N HIS A 147 8.57 3.28 -8.81
CA HIS A 147 9.25 2.32 -7.96
C HIS A 147 9.56 2.91 -6.57
N GLU A 148 10.05 4.13 -6.49
CA GLU A 148 10.31 4.77 -5.19
C GLU A 148 9.00 5.06 -4.43
N GLN A 149 7.91 5.43 -5.12
CA GLN A 149 6.59 5.58 -4.53
C GLN A 149 6.02 4.26 -3.98
N GLN A 150 6.23 3.12 -4.66
CA GLN A 150 5.92 1.80 -4.06
C GLN A 150 6.70 1.57 -2.76
N HIS A 151 7.96 1.96 -2.74
CA HIS A 151 8.80 1.84 -1.55
C HIS A 151 8.41 2.82 -0.43
N GLN A 152 7.78 3.97 -0.74
CA GLN A 152 7.20 4.86 0.28
C GLN A 152 6.03 4.20 1.01
N GLU A 153 5.15 3.53 0.29
CA GLU A 153 4.07 2.76 0.90
C GLU A 153 4.60 1.61 1.75
N LEU A 154 5.52 0.80 1.19
CA LEU A 154 6.17 -0.28 1.95
C LEU A 154 6.88 0.26 3.19
N LEU A 155 7.54 1.40 3.09
CA LEU A 155 8.24 2.03 4.21
C LEU A 155 7.28 2.42 5.32
N ALA A 156 6.14 3.04 4.99
CA ALA A 156 5.11 3.41 5.97
C ALA A 156 4.55 2.18 6.69
N THR A 157 4.24 1.10 5.96
CA THR A 157 3.70 -0.13 6.54
C THR A 157 4.74 -0.90 7.35
N ASP A 158 5.99 -0.92 6.90
CA ASP A 158 7.09 -1.59 7.57
C ASP A 158 7.48 -0.86 8.87
N ILE A 159 7.51 0.47 8.88
CA ILE A 159 7.70 1.28 10.10
C ILE A 159 6.62 0.95 11.14
N LYS A 160 5.35 0.90 10.73
CA LYS A 160 4.26 0.53 11.64
C LYS A 160 4.49 -0.83 12.26
N TYR A 161 4.84 -1.83 11.44
CA TYR A 161 5.09 -3.17 11.94
C TYR A 161 6.29 -3.22 12.90
N ILE A 162 7.40 -2.58 12.54
CA ILE A 162 8.62 -2.52 13.36
C ILE A 162 8.30 -1.94 14.75
N LEU A 163 7.65 -0.78 14.80
CA LEU A 163 7.34 -0.11 16.05
C LEU A 163 6.29 -0.85 16.87
N SER A 164 5.35 -1.55 16.23
CA SER A 164 4.33 -2.34 16.90
C SER A 164 4.87 -3.54 17.68
N THR A 165 6.07 -4.04 17.33
CA THR A 165 6.69 -5.17 18.03
C THR A 165 7.31 -4.76 19.38
N SER A 166 7.47 -3.46 19.63
CA SER A 166 7.96 -2.96 20.90
C SER A 166 6.85 -2.99 21.97
N PRO A 167 7.09 -3.59 23.16
CA PRO A 167 6.14 -3.52 24.26
C PRO A 167 5.83 -2.09 24.73
N LEU A 168 6.71 -1.14 24.41
CA LEU A 168 6.51 0.30 24.72
C LEU A 168 5.48 0.96 23.81
N ALA A 169 5.09 0.30 22.70
CA ALA A 169 4.18 0.83 21.69
C ALA A 169 4.48 2.30 21.27
N PRO A 170 5.73 2.59 20.86
CA PRO A 170 6.14 3.97 20.58
C PRO A 170 5.36 4.54 19.40
N ALA A 171 4.91 5.79 19.52
CA ALA A 171 4.30 6.50 18.40
C ALA A 171 5.39 6.92 17.39
N TYR A 172 5.12 6.68 16.10
CA TYR A 172 5.94 7.21 15.00
C TYR A 172 5.72 8.71 14.82
N LEU A 173 4.45 9.15 14.83
CA LEU A 173 4.07 10.55 14.82
C LEU A 173 3.68 10.98 16.25
N ARG A 174 4.40 11.95 16.79
CA ARG A 174 4.06 12.53 18.09
C ARG A 174 3.13 13.72 17.89
N ASP A 175 2.01 13.70 18.57
CA ASP A 175 1.14 14.86 18.67
C ASP A 175 1.84 15.94 19.49
N GLU A 176 2.26 17.03 18.85
CA GLU A 176 2.99 18.14 19.51
C GLU A 176 2.17 18.76 20.65
N LEU A 177 0.84 18.74 20.56
CA LEU A 177 -0.02 19.22 21.63
C LEU A 177 -0.03 18.29 22.84
N LYS A 178 0.02 16.96 22.60
CA LYS A 178 0.18 15.96 23.67
C LYS A 178 1.54 16.09 24.33
N VAL A 179 2.61 16.18 23.53
CA VAL A 179 3.99 16.34 24.05
C VAL A 179 4.09 17.59 24.94
N LYS A 180 3.59 18.73 24.48
CA LYS A 180 3.57 19.96 25.30
C LYS A 180 2.74 19.82 26.56
N ARG A 181 1.65 19.08 26.53
CA ARG A 181 0.80 18.84 27.70
C ARG A 181 1.49 17.91 28.71
N GLU A 182 2.10 16.82 28.22
CA GLU A 182 2.89 15.88 29.05
C GLU A 182 4.08 16.57 29.70
N GLU A 183 4.80 17.42 28.95
CA GLU A 183 5.92 18.22 29.47
C GLU A 183 5.46 19.24 30.53
N LEU A 184 4.27 19.84 30.36
CA LEU A 184 3.73 20.85 31.29
C LEU A 184 3.09 20.24 32.55
N THR A 185 2.53 19.03 32.44
CA THR A 185 1.72 18.43 33.52
C THR A 185 2.42 17.25 34.20
N GLY A 186 3.44 16.68 33.60
CA GLY A 186 4.08 15.44 34.08
C GLY A 186 3.14 14.22 34.08
N ALA A 187 1.96 14.34 33.49
CA ALA A 187 0.93 13.30 33.44
C ALA A 187 0.92 12.64 32.07
N THR A 188 1.20 11.35 31.99
CA THR A 188 0.87 10.51 30.82
C THR A 188 -0.65 10.39 30.74
N ASP A 189 -1.23 10.91 29.66
CA ASP A 189 -2.68 10.97 29.48
C ASP A 189 -3.25 9.58 29.21
N ASN A 190 -3.69 8.90 30.26
CA ASN A 190 -4.49 7.67 30.20
C ASN A 190 -5.98 8.07 30.08
N THR A 191 -6.37 8.80 29.05
CA THR A 191 -7.77 9.21 28.89
C THR A 191 -8.63 8.06 28.36
N ALA A 192 -9.19 7.31 29.29
CA ALA A 192 -10.32 6.39 29.07
C ALA A 192 -11.66 7.13 28.79
N THR A 193 -11.64 8.45 28.62
CA THR A 193 -12.86 9.27 28.58
C THR A 193 -13.51 9.38 27.20
N ASP A 194 -12.78 9.11 26.11
CA ASP A 194 -13.35 9.26 24.77
C ASP A 194 -14.11 8.02 24.25
N PHE A 195 -13.97 6.88 24.91
CA PHE A 195 -14.56 5.61 24.45
C PHE A 195 -16.10 5.62 24.52
N ASN A 196 -16.69 6.28 25.51
CA ASN A 196 -18.15 6.32 25.68
C ASN A 196 -18.85 7.30 24.74
N LEU A 197 -18.17 8.33 24.26
CA LEU A 197 -18.78 9.34 23.38
C LEU A 197 -18.91 8.83 21.94
N SER A 198 -17.96 8.01 21.48
CA SER A 198 -17.99 7.44 20.12
C SER A 198 -19.08 6.35 19.95
N LEU A 199 -19.43 5.63 21.04
CA LEU A 199 -20.52 4.65 21.05
C LEU A 199 -21.92 5.30 20.99
N LEU A 200 -22.08 6.52 21.55
CA LEU A 200 -23.35 7.21 21.62
C LEU A 200 -23.74 7.98 20.34
N THR A 201 -22.77 8.27 19.46
CA THR A 201 -23.00 9.01 18.21
C THR A 201 -22.86 8.13 16.96
N PHE A 202 -22.80 6.81 17.12
CA PHE A 202 -22.65 5.86 16.01
C PHE A 202 -23.95 5.78 15.18
N ASN A 203 -24.23 6.79 14.38
CA ASN A 203 -25.11 6.67 13.23
C ASN A 203 -24.30 5.94 12.14
N SER A 204 -24.39 4.61 12.15
CA SER A 204 -23.81 3.82 11.07
C SER A 204 -24.52 4.19 9.78
N ASN A 205 -23.83 4.84 8.86
CA ASN A 205 -24.26 4.84 7.46
C ASN A 205 -24.36 3.38 7.05
N LYS A 206 -25.61 2.83 7.06
CA LYS A 206 -25.82 1.45 6.63
C LYS A 206 -25.24 1.31 5.24
N ALA A 207 -24.38 0.31 5.05
CA ALA A 207 -23.89 -0.02 3.73
C ALA A 207 -25.10 -0.29 2.79
N SER A 208 -25.10 0.34 1.63
CA SER A 208 -26.06 0.10 0.57
C SER A 208 -25.41 -0.76 -0.53
N TRP A 209 -26.25 -1.37 -1.34
CA TRP A 209 -25.84 -2.17 -2.48
C TRP A 209 -26.11 -1.40 -3.76
N LEU A 210 -25.06 -1.19 -4.55
CA LEU A 210 -25.11 -0.46 -5.82
C LEU A 210 -25.08 -1.45 -6.98
N PRO A 211 -26.05 -1.44 -7.87
CA PRO A 211 -26.11 -2.36 -9.00
C PRO A 211 -25.06 -2.00 -10.06
N VAL A 212 -24.36 -3.01 -10.56
CA VAL A 212 -23.45 -2.91 -11.70
C VAL A 212 -23.98 -3.80 -12.82
N PRO A 213 -24.21 -3.26 -14.03
CA PRO A 213 -24.77 -4.02 -15.13
C PRO A 213 -23.81 -5.13 -15.60
N GLY A 214 -24.36 -6.27 -15.95
CA GLY A 214 -23.63 -7.33 -16.63
C GLY A 214 -23.34 -6.97 -18.09
N GLY A 215 -22.50 -7.75 -18.73
CA GLY A 215 -22.13 -7.57 -20.12
C GLY A 215 -20.65 -7.80 -20.38
N ILE A 216 -20.20 -7.37 -21.54
CA ILE A 216 -18.78 -7.37 -21.90
C ILE A 216 -18.18 -6.05 -21.41
N HIS A 217 -17.18 -6.14 -20.56
CA HIS A 217 -16.46 -5.00 -19.98
C HIS A 217 -14.98 -5.10 -20.31
N ARG A 218 -14.36 -3.96 -20.56
CA ARG A 218 -12.93 -3.88 -20.84
C ARG A 218 -12.17 -3.54 -19.55
N ILE A 219 -11.22 -4.38 -19.17
CA ILE A 219 -10.36 -4.20 -17.99
C ILE A 219 -8.89 -4.14 -18.40
N GLY A 220 -8.04 -3.64 -17.49
CA GLY A 220 -6.64 -3.33 -17.74
C GLY A 220 -6.43 -1.87 -18.09
N PHE A 221 -5.18 -1.47 -18.31
CA PHE A 221 -4.83 -0.08 -18.57
C PHE A 221 -5.39 0.42 -19.90
N GLN A 222 -6.16 1.50 -19.86
CA GLN A 222 -6.85 2.10 -21.01
C GLN A 222 -6.56 3.61 -21.14
N GLU A 223 -5.87 4.17 -20.16
CA GLU A 223 -5.56 5.57 -20.04
C GLU A 223 -4.26 5.92 -20.80
N GLU A 224 -3.92 7.19 -20.88
CA GLU A 224 -2.60 7.65 -21.32
C GLU A 224 -1.64 7.74 -20.10
N GLY A 225 -0.34 7.58 -20.35
CA GLY A 225 0.70 7.72 -19.34
C GLY A 225 1.32 6.41 -18.88
N PHE A 226 1.73 6.34 -17.63
CA PHE A 226 2.45 5.21 -17.07
C PHE A 226 1.51 4.11 -16.58
N CYS A 227 1.88 2.86 -16.88
CA CYS A 227 1.35 1.67 -16.23
C CYS A 227 2.44 0.62 -16.04
N PHE A 228 2.25 -0.28 -15.09
CA PHE A 228 3.11 -1.47 -14.97
C PHE A 228 2.73 -2.52 -16.01
N ASP A 229 3.66 -3.41 -16.34
CA ASP A 229 3.46 -4.48 -17.32
C ASP A 229 2.32 -5.45 -16.93
N ASN A 230 2.05 -5.61 -15.64
CA ASN A 230 0.97 -6.46 -15.12
C ASN A 230 -0.44 -5.86 -15.30
N GLU A 231 -0.53 -4.59 -15.68
CA GLU A 231 -1.79 -3.91 -16.03
C GLU A 231 -2.15 -4.08 -17.51
N LEU A 232 -1.21 -4.60 -18.31
CA LEU A 232 -1.33 -4.87 -19.76
C LEU A 232 -1.65 -6.35 -20.03
N ALA A 233 -2.27 -6.71 -21.17
CA ALA A 233 -2.98 -5.79 -22.08
C ALA A 233 -4.43 -5.64 -21.65
N ALA A 234 -5.02 -4.47 -21.97
CA ALA A 234 -6.46 -4.32 -21.78
C ALA A 234 -7.20 -5.36 -22.62
N HIS A 235 -8.20 -6.02 -22.01
CA HIS A 235 -8.93 -7.11 -22.62
C HIS A 235 -10.39 -7.13 -22.18
N ASP A 236 -11.22 -7.82 -22.94
CA ASP A 236 -12.64 -7.89 -22.67
C ASP A 236 -12.98 -9.09 -21.77
N VAL A 237 -13.83 -8.87 -20.77
CA VAL A 237 -14.36 -9.89 -19.87
C VAL A 237 -15.89 -9.86 -19.89
N LEU A 238 -16.50 -11.03 -19.81
CA LEU A 238 -17.95 -11.17 -19.65
C LEU A 238 -18.25 -11.28 -18.17
N LEU A 239 -19.07 -10.35 -17.65
CA LEU A 239 -19.55 -10.36 -16.27
C LEU A 239 -21.07 -10.56 -16.23
N ALA A 240 -21.53 -11.34 -15.25
CA ALA A 240 -22.92 -11.34 -14.87
C ALA A 240 -23.25 -10.04 -14.10
N PRO A 241 -24.51 -9.56 -14.07
CA PRO A 241 -24.87 -8.43 -13.24
C PRO A 241 -24.62 -8.74 -11.77
N PHE A 242 -24.09 -7.76 -11.03
CA PHE A 242 -23.76 -7.89 -9.61
C PHE A 242 -24.07 -6.60 -8.87
N GLU A 243 -23.96 -6.64 -7.56
CA GLU A 243 -24.03 -5.46 -6.72
C GLU A 243 -22.77 -5.33 -5.88
N LEU A 244 -22.27 -4.11 -5.75
CA LEU A 244 -21.11 -3.77 -4.93
C LEU A 244 -21.56 -2.94 -3.72
N GLN A 245 -20.94 -3.16 -2.55
CA GLN A 245 -21.17 -2.28 -1.41
C GLN A 245 -20.68 -0.85 -1.70
N ASN A 246 -21.47 0.14 -1.32
CA ASN A 246 -21.16 1.56 -1.55
C ASN A 246 -19.97 2.09 -0.75
N ARG A 247 -19.51 1.35 0.27
CA ARG A 247 -18.39 1.72 1.16
C ARG A 247 -17.59 0.50 1.58
N LEU A 248 -16.42 0.75 2.16
CA LEU A 248 -15.61 -0.26 2.83
C LEU A 248 -16.34 -0.79 4.10
N VAL A 249 -16.01 -2.02 4.49
CA VAL A 249 -16.43 -2.61 5.77
C VAL A 249 -15.76 -1.84 6.90
N THR A 250 -16.55 -1.39 7.87
CA THR A 250 -16.04 -0.61 9.01
C THR A 250 -15.56 -1.51 10.15
N ASN A 251 -14.81 -0.92 11.08
CA ASN A 251 -14.41 -1.60 12.31
C ASN A 251 -15.61 -2.08 13.13
N ALA A 252 -16.73 -1.33 13.12
CA ALA A 252 -17.95 -1.78 13.79
C ALA A 252 -18.58 -3.01 13.13
N ASP A 253 -18.64 -3.02 11.79
CA ASP A 253 -19.17 -4.18 11.04
C ASP A 253 -18.31 -5.42 11.32
N TYR A 254 -16.98 -5.24 11.33
CA TYR A 254 -16.05 -6.34 11.59
C TYR A 254 -16.10 -6.82 13.06
N LEU A 255 -16.28 -5.90 14.01
CA LEU A 255 -16.46 -6.26 15.42
C LEU A 255 -17.72 -7.11 15.63
N ALA A 256 -18.81 -6.84 14.91
CA ALA A 256 -20.01 -7.67 14.94
C ALA A 256 -19.74 -9.13 14.48
N PHE A 257 -18.89 -9.31 13.46
CA PHE A 257 -18.41 -10.64 13.05
C PHE A 257 -17.61 -11.33 14.17
N MET A 258 -16.70 -10.60 14.82
CA MET A 258 -15.90 -11.12 15.93
C MET A 258 -16.78 -11.52 17.10
N ASP A 259 -17.73 -10.68 17.49
CA ASP A 259 -18.67 -10.93 18.61
C ASP A 259 -19.62 -12.09 18.31
N ALA A 260 -19.99 -12.31 17.04
CA ALA A 260 -20.75 -13.46 16.58
C ALA A 260 -19.92 -14.77 16.58
N GLY A 261 -18.65 -14.72 16.98
CA GLY A 261 -17.76 -15.88 17.03
C GLY A 261 -17.10 -16.23 15.70
N GLY A 262 -16.93 -15.25 14.80
CA GLY A 262 -16.38 -15.45 13.47
C GLY A 262 -15.02 -16.15 13.44
N TYR A 263 -14.14 -15.90 14.40
CA TYR A 263 -12.86 -16.61 14.55
C TYR A 263 -12.96 -17.99 15.20
N ARG A 264 -14.15 -18.43 15.61
CA ARG A 264 -14.39 -19.71 16.28
C ARG A 264 -15.27 -20.66 15.49
N ASP A 265 -15.79 -20.20 14.33
CA ASP A 265 -16.67 -20.97 13.47
C ASP A 265 -16.00 -21.26 12.13
N PHE A 266 -15.47 -22.47 11.99
CA PHE A 266 -14.76 -22.91 10.78
C PHE A 266 -15.61 -22.86 9.50
N ARG A 267 -16.94 -22.79 9.60
CA ARG A 267 -17.85 -22.82 8.46
C ARG A 267 -17.72 -21.57 7.57
N PHE A 268 -17.18 -20.48 8.10
CA PHE A 268 -16.95 -19.26 7.34
C PHE A 268 -15.61 -19.25 6.61
N TRP A 269 -14.66 -20.09 7.05
CA TRP A 269 -13.26 -20.03 6.62
C TRP A 269 -12.93 -21.03 5.52
N MET A 270 -12.03 -20.65 4.65
CA MET A 270 -11.29 -21.63 3.82
C MET A 270 -10.41 -22.50 4.72
N GLY A 271 -10.26 -23.79 4.38
CA GLY A 271 -9.54 -24.75 5.21
C GLY A 271 -8.14 -24.32 5.62
N GLU A 272 -7.33 -23.87 4.64
CA GLU A 272 -5.97 -23.35 4.90
C GLU A 272 -5.97 -22.11 5.80
N GLY A 273 -6.92 -21.20 5.59
CA GLY A 273 -7.09 -19.99 6.41
C GLY A 273 -7.52 -20.32 7.85
N TRP A 274 -8.39 -21.32 8.02
CA TRP A 274 -8.78 -21.79 9.33
C TRP A 274 -7.60 -22.36 10.10
N ASP A 275 -6.87 -23.29 9.47
CA ASP A 275 -5.73 -23.95 10.10
C ASP A 275 -4.66 -22.92 10.50
N LEU A 276 -4.40 -21.94 9.64
CA LEU A 276 -3.45 -20.87 9.91
C LEU A 276 -3.92 -19.98 11.08
N ALA A 277 -5.19 -19.55 11.08
CA ALA A 277 -5.76 -18.72 12.13
C ALA A 277 -5.67 -19.40 13.50
N GLN A 278 -5.97 -20.72 13.57
CA GLN A 278 -5.82 -21.49 14.80
C GLN A 278 -4.35 -21.63 15.21
N ALA A 279 -3.46 -21.95 14.29
CA ALA A 279 -2.03 -22.13 14.56
C ALA A 279 -1.37 -20.83 15.05
N GLN A 280 -1.80 -19.68 14.55
CA GLN A 280 -1.30 -18.35 14.91
C GLN A 280 -2.09 -17.67 16.04
N GLY A 281 -3.17 -18.30 16.52
CA GLY A 281 -4.01 -17.74 17.56
C GLY A 281 -4.70 -16.44 17.16
N TRP A 282 -5.15 -16.32 15.90
CA TRP A 282 -5.85 -15.12 15.45
C TRP A 282 -7.23 -15.00 16.07
N GLU A 283 -7.52 -13.85 16.66
CA GLU A 283 -8.82 -13.54 17.25
C GLU A 283 -9.36 -12.17 16.83
N ALA A 284 -8.54 -11.38 16.11
CA ALA A 284 -8.83 -10.01 15.66
C ALA A 284 -7.92 -9.62 14.50
N PRO A 285 -8.20 -8.51 13.78
CA PRO A 285 -7.26 -7.91 12.82
C PRO A 285 -5.88 -7.68 13.46
N LEU A 286 -4.83 -7.72 12.63
CA LEU A 286 -3.47 -7.43 13.11
C LEU A 286 -3.44 -6.04 13.79
N TYR A 287 -2.64 -5.90 14.85
CA TYR A 287 -2.51 -4.72 15.70
C TYR A 287 -3.65 -4.46 16.69
N TRP A 288 -4.75 -5.20 16.65
CA TRP A 288 -5.80 -5.05 17.65
C TRP A 288 -5.43 -5.75 18.97
N VAL A 289 -5.69 -5.05 20.06
CA VAL A 289 -5.43 -5.54 21.43
C VAL A 289 -6.66 -5.31 22.29
N LYS A 290 -7.14 -6.36 22.96
CA LYS A 290 -8.25 -6.27 23.93
C LYS A 290 -7.73 -5.74 25.26
N LYS A 291 -8.33 -4.66 25.78
CA LYS A 291 -8.12 -4.13 27.13
C LYS A 291 -9.44 -4.12 27.91
N GLU A 292 -9.39 -3.80 29.19
CA GLU A 292 -10.60 -3.71 30.03
C GLU A 292 -11.64 -2.71 29.46
N ALA A 293 -11.18 -1.58 28.96
CA ALA A 293 -12.04 -0.52 28.37
C ALA A 293 -12.54 -0.83 26.94
N GLY A 294 -12.11 -1.91 26.29
CA GLY A 294 -12.52 -2.25 24.93
C GLY A 294 -11.36 -2.61 24.00
N TRP A 295 -11.59 -2.52 22.70
CA TRP A 295 -10.58 -2.79 21.69
C TRP A 295 -9.73 -1.55 21.39
N TYR A 296 -8.42 -1.75 21.38
CA TYR A 296 -7.39 -0.79 20.95
C TYR A 296 -6.66 -1.35 19.76
N ARG A 297 -6.03 -0.47 18.98
CA ARG A 297 -5.14 -0.87 17.88
C ARG A 297 -3.87 -0.04 17.88
N PHE A 298 -2.77 -0.63 17.46
CA PHE A 298 -1.53 0.11 17.23
C PHE A 298 -1.63 0.86 15.90
N THR A 299 -1.32 2.14 15.92
CA THR A 299 -1.30 3.06 14.77
C THR A 299 0.05 3.77 14.71
N HIS A 300 0.29 4.59 13.67
CA HIS A 300 1.47 5.47 13.64
C HIS A 300 1.47 6.51 14.78
N HIS A 301 0.33 6.75 15.40
CA HIS A 301 0.20 7.60 16.61
C HIS A 301 0.27 6.80 17.92
N GLY A 302 0.84 5.58 17.87
CA GLY A 302 0.86 4.66 19.01
C GLY A 302 -0.45 3.92 19.19
N LEU A 303 -0.70 3.45 20.43
CA LEU A 303 -1.89 2.66 20.74
C LEU A 303 -3.12 3.57 20.93
N GLN A 304 -4.12 3.39 20.06
CA GLN A 304 -5.36 4.17 20.03
C GLN A 304 -6.58 3.26 20.26
N ALA A 305 -7.67 3.80 20.81
CA ALA A 305 -8.96 3.13 20.80
C ALA A 305 -9.41 2.90 19.34
N VAL A 306 -10.07 1.77 19.08
CA VAL A 306 -10.56 1.47 17.73
C VAL A 306 -11.67 2.45 17.36
N ASN A 307 -11.45 3.20 16.27
CA ASN A 307 -12.50 4.06 15.68
C ASN A 307 -13.51 3.18 14.94
N LEU A 308 -14.70 3.00 15.49
CA LEU A 308 -15.73 2.11 14.97
C LEU A 308 -16.23 2.49 13.58
N ALA A 309 -16.21 3.77 13.22
CA ALA A 309 -16.69 4.28 11.93
C ALA A 309 -15.66 4.16 10.79
N ALA A 310 -14.37 4.05 11.13
CA ALA A 310 -13.33 3.92 10.13
C ALA A 310 -13.32 2.52 9.48
N PRO A 311 -12.83 2.37 8.26
CA PRO A 311 -12.63 1.07 7.61
C PRO A 311 -11.77 0.12 8.44
N VAL A 312 -12.13 -1.16 8.45
CA VAL A 312 -11.27 -2.20 9.01
C VAL A 312 -10.05 -2.41 8.13
N THR A 313 -8.89 -2.52 8.75
CA THR A 313 -7.63 -2.76 8.05
C THR A 313 -6.81 -3.85 8.71
N HIS A 314 -5.74 -4.26 8.00
CA HIS A 314 -4.79 -5.26 8.49
C HIS A 314 -5.45 -6.62 8.69
N VAL A 315 -6.28 -6.99 7.74
CA VAL A 315 -6.90 -8.30 7.61
C VAL A 315 -6.27 -9.07 6.44
N SER A 316 -6.08 -10.37 6.59
CA SER A 316 -5.68 -11.27 5.53
C SER A 316 -6.83 -11.50 4.53
N PHE A 317 -6.52 -12.09 3.37
CA PHE A 317 -7.57 -12.55 2.47
C PHE A 317 -8.50 -13.57 3.13
N TYR A 318 -7.96 -14.47 3.94
CA TYR A 318 -8.75 -15.46 4.66
C TYR A 318 -9.75 -14.83 5.63
N GLU A 319 -9.34 -13.80 6.35
CA GLU A 319 -10.20 -13.03 7.25
C GLU A 319 -11.26 -12.24 6.47
N ALA A 320 -10.88 -11.65 5.35
CA ALA A 320 -11.80 -10.91 4.48
C ALA A 320 -12.87 -11.83 3.87
N ASP A 321 -12.48 -13.03 3.40
CA ASP A 321 -13.39 -14.02 2.86
C ASP A 321 -14.31 -14.60 3.97
N ALA A 322 -13.75 -14.91 5.15
CA ALA A 322 -14.54 -15.38 6.28
C ALA A 322 -15.60 -14.36 6.72
N TYR A 323 -15.24 -13.08 6.76
CA TYR A 323 -16.20 -12.01 7.01
C TYR A 323 -17.29 -11.95 5.92
N ALA A 324 -16.91 -12.04 4.66
CA ALA A 324 -17.85 -12.01 3.55
C ALA A 324 -18.85 -13.18 3.61
N ASN A 325 -18.37 -14.39 3.90
CA ASN A 325 -19.21 -15.58 4.08
C ASN A 325 -20.18 -15.42 5.26
N TRP A 326 -19.71 -14.90 6.41
CA TRP A 326 -20.57 -14.60 7.56
C TRP A 326 -21.65 -13.56 7.23
N ALA A 327 -21.30 -12.55 6.45
CA ALA A 327 -22.22 -11.49 6.02
C ALA A 327 -23.21 -11.95 4.94
N GLY A 328 -23.15 -13.21 4.47
CA GLY A 328 -23.98 -13.73 3.39
C GLY A 328 -23.69 -13.08 2.02
N ALA A 329 -22.44 -12.68 1.82
CA ALA A 329 -21.95 -12.00 0.62
C ALA A 329 -20.63 -12.67 0.15
N ARG A 330 -19.90 -12.00 -0.73
CA ARG A 330 -18.59 -12.44 -1.23
C ARG A 330 -17.66 -11.24 -1.45
N LEU A 331 -16.39 -11.49 -1.65
CA LEU A 331 -15.49 -10.49 -2.20
C LEU A 331 -15.77 -10.30 -3.70
N PRO A 332 -15.54 -9.11 -4.27
CA PRO A 332 -15.58 -8.90 -5.71
C PRO A 332 -14.41 -9.66 -6.38
N THR A 333 -14.59 -10.08 -7.62
CA THR A 333 -13.46 -10.41 -8.47
C THR A 333 -12.72 -9.14 -8.87
N GLU A 334 -11.47 -9.26 -9.31
CA GLU A 334 -10.68 -8.13 -9.83
C GLU A 334 -11.42 -7.41 -10.99
N ALA A 335 -12.01 -8.19 -11.91
CA ALA A 335 -12.74 -7.63 -13.03
C ALA A 335 -14.04 -6.92 -12.61
N GLU A 336 -14.74 -7.44 -11.61
CA GLU A 336 -15.92 -6.77 -11.04
C GLU A 336 -15.53 -5.46 -10.35
N TRP A 337 -14.44 -5.48 -9.56
CA TRP A 337 -13.97 -4.28 -8.88
C TRP A 337 -13.61 -3.18 -9.88
N GLU A 338 -12.81 -3.50 -10.91
CA GLU A 338 -12.40 -2.51 -11.91
C GLU A 338 -13.58 -2.00 -12.73
N THR A 339 -14.51 -2.90 -13.12
CA THR A 339 -15.74 -2.52 -13.81
C THR A 339 -16.58 -1.56 -12.97
N ALA A 340 -16.75 -1.84 -11.68
CA ALA A 340 -17.49 -0.97 -10.78
C ALA A 340 -16.78 0.38 -10.60
N ALA A 341 -15.46 0.39 -10.44
CA ALA A 341 -14.69 1.62 -10.32
C ALA A 341 -14.84 2.50 -11.57
N ARG A 342 -14.78 1.91 -12.77
CA ARG A 342 -15.00 2.65 -14.02
C ARG A 342 -16.46 3.11 -14.19
N HIS A 343 -17.42 2.31 -13.70
CA HIS A 343 -18.86 2.63 -13.80
C HIS A 343 -19.26 3.80 -12.89
N PHE A 344 -18.80 3.78 -11.64
CA PHE A 344 -19.18 4.83 -10.68
C PHE A 344 -18.30 6.08 -10.79
N GLY A 345 -17.09 5.97 -11.35
CA GLY A 345 -16.14 7.05 -11.42
C GLY A 345 -15.60 7.39 -10.03
N PRO A 346 -14.40 6.91 -9.64
CA PRO A 346 -13.87 7.17 -8.30
C PRO A 346 -13.62 8.67 -8.13
N ALA A 347 -14.22 9.26 -7.11
CA ALA A 347 -13.78 10.54 -6.62
C ALA A 347 -12.47 10.33 -5.83
N THR A 348 -11.34 10.75 -6.38
CA THR A 348 -10.05 10.75 -5.65
C THR A 348 -10.12 11.58 -4.37
N ALA A 349 -11.05 12.55 -4.32
CA ALA A 349 -11.26 13.41 -3.16
C ALA A 349 -11.80 12.67 -1.92
N ASP A 350 -12.37 11.47 -2.08
CA ASP A 350 -12.96 10.71 -0.97
C ASP A 350 -11.94 9.79 -0.28
N GLY A 351 -10.76 9.62 -0.87
CA GLY A 351 -9.73 8.71 -0.35
C GLY A 351 -8.70 9.39 0.55
N THR A 352 -8.18 8.64 1.50
CA THR A 352 -7.03 9.04 2.31
C THR A 352 -5.75 8.51 1.67
N TRP A 353 -4.74 9.37 1.53
CA TRP A 353 -3.49 9.11 0.84
C TRP A 353 -2.27 9.36 1.74
N LEU A 354 -1.10 8.95 1.28
CA LEU A 354 0.19 9.17 1.96
C LEU A 354 0.41 10.65 2.31
N GLU A 355 0.04 11.55 1.40
CA GLU A 355 0.21 13.01 1.53
C GLU A 355 -0.59 13.60 2.69
N SER A 356 -1.64 12.93 3.14
CA SER A 356 -2.39 13.34 4.34
C SER A 356 -1.59 13.22 5.63
N THR A 357 -0.53 12.40 5.63
CA THR A 357 0.29 12.04 6.79
C THR A 357 -0.48 11.42 7.97
N GLN A 358 -1.73 11.04 7.76
CA GLN A 358 -2.55 10.41 8.81
C GLN A 358 -2.21 8.92 8.99
N PHE A 359 -1.81 8.25 7.90
CA PHE A 359 -1.48 6.81 7.87
C PHE A 359 -2.55 5.93 8.52
N ASP A 360 -3.80 6.32 8.32
CA ASP A 360 -4.95 5.62 8.87
C ASP A 360 -6.20 5.91 8.04
N PRO A 361 -6.97 4.89 7.65
CA PRO A 361 -8.21 5.09 6.91
C PRO A 361 -9.19 5.95 7.70
N GLN A 362 -9.89 6.83 7.01
CA GLN A 362 -10.81 7.76 7.64
C GLN A 362 -12.27 7.29 7.52
N PRO A 363 -13.10 7.58 8.53
CA PRO A 363 -14.53 7.31 8.43
C PRO A 363 -15.16 8.17 7.34
N LEU A 364 -16.18 7.63 6.65
CA LEU A 364 -16.99 8.45 5.77
C LEU A 364 -17.70 9.56 6.54
N PRO A 365 -17.89 10.74 5.94
CA PRO A 365 -18.75 11.78 6.48
C PRO A 365 -20.15 11.25 6.81
N ALA A 366 -20.76 11.75 7.87
CA ALA A 366 -22.07 11.29 8.32
C ALA A 366 -23.20 11.55 7.29
N ASP A 367 -22.99 12.49 6.39
CA ASP A 367 -23.88 12.92 5.31
C ASP A 367 -23.48 12.34 3.94
N ALA A 368 -22.55 11.37 3.89
CA ALA A 368 -22.17 10.71 2.66
C ALA A 368 -23.39 10.07 1.97
N ASP A 369 -23.55 10.36 0.69
CA ASP A 369 -24.70 9.89 -0.09
C ASP A 369 -24.68 8.35 -0.24
N PRO A 370 -25.67 7.62 0.29
CA PRO A 370 -25.70 6.17 0.20
C PRO A 370 -25.90 5.63 -1.23
N ALA A 371 -26.26 6.47 -2.19
CA ALA A 371 -26.40 6.11 -3.60
C ALA A 371 -25.09 6.26 -4.39
N GLN A 372 -24.03 6.79 -3.77
CA GLN A 372 -22.72 6.91 -4.39
C GLN A 372 -21.78 5.81 -3.86
N CYS A 373 -20.80 5.43 -4.68
CA CYS A 373 -19.73 4.51 -4.27
C CYS A 373 -18.55 5.33 -3.73
N HIS A 374 -18.22 5.12 -2.46
CA HIS A 374 -17.20 5.86 -1.74
C HIS A 374 -15.94 5.03 -1.52
N GLN A 375 -14.81 5.70 -1.32
CA GLN A 375 -13.54 5.08 -0.90
C GLN A 375 -13.06 3.95 -1.85
N LEU A 376 -13.35 4.05 -3.15
CA LEU A 376 -12.83 3.09 -4.14
C LEU A 376 -11.33 3.25 -4.35
N LEU A 377 -10.81 4.45 -4.16
CA LEU A 377 -9.38 4.74 -4.22
C LEU A 377 -8.92 5.36 -2.90
N GLY A 378 -7.77 4.90 -2.41
CA GLY A 378 -7.22 5.30 -1.12
C GLY A 378 -7.79 4.49 0.05
N ASP A 379 -7.56 4.93 1.27
CA ASP A 379 -7.93 4.29 2.53
C ASP A 379 -7.36 2.88 2.71
N CYS A 380 -7.88 1.87 1.98
CA CYS A 380 -7.45 0.48 2.11
C CYS A 380 -7.31 -0.20 0.76
N TRP A 381 -6.27 -1.00 0.58
CA TRP A 381 -6.24 -2.02 -0.47
C TRP A 381 -7.38 -3.01 -0.27
N GLU A 382 -8.24 -3.15 -1.26
CA GLU A 382 -9.38 -4.05 -1.22
C GLU A 382 -9.01 -5.43 -1.74
N TRP A 383 -9.14 -6.48 -0.91
CA TRP A 383 -8.97 -7.85 -1.35
C TRP A 383 -9.99 -8.22 -2.42
N THR A 384 -9.54 -8.82 -3.49
CA THR A 384 -10.40 -9.41 -4.53
C THR A 384 -10.34 -10.93 -4.51
N TYR A 385 -11.39 -11.58 -4.99
CA TYR A 385 -11.45 -13.05 -5.12
C TYR A 385 -10.77 -13.52 -6.40
N SER A 386 -9.68 -12.88 -6.79
CA SER A 386 -8.95 -13.18 -8.03
C SER A 386 -7.50 -13.52 -7.73
N ALA A 387 -7.07 -14.68 -8.28
CA ALA A 387 -5.67 -15.04 -8.25
C ALA A 387 -4.85 -14.08 -9.13
N TYR A 388 -3.63 -13.76 -8.69
CA TYR A 388 -2.72 -12.92 -9.46
C TYR A 388 -2.12 -13.70 -10.60
N HIS A 389 -2.66 -13.52 -11.79
CA HIS A 389 -2.22 -14.10 -13.05
C HIS A 389 -1.87 -13.05 -14.08
N ALA A 390 -1.13 -13.47 -15.10
CA ALA A 390 -0.94 -12.66 -16.29
C ALA A 390 -2.26 -12.40 -17.00
N TYR A 391 -2.47 -11.16 -17.46
CA TYR A 391 -3.57 -10.84 -18.36
C TYR A 391 -3.36 -11.48 -19.74
N PRO A 392 -4.42 -11.72 -20.53
CA PRO A 392 -4.28 -12.17 -21.90
C PRO A 392 -3.38 -11.23 -22.70
N GLY A 393 -2.36 -11.78 -23.37
CA GLY A 393 -1.39 -10.98 -24.12
C GLY A 393 -0.26 -10.36 -23.29
N TYR A 394 -0.17 -10.65 -22.00
CA TYR A 394 0.96 -10.23 -21.17
C TYR A 394 2.30 -10.65 -21.79
N ALA A 395 3.21 -9.69 -21.87
CA ALA A 395 4.58 -9.93 -22.33
C ALA A 395 5.56 -9.36 -21.30
N ARG A 396 6.41 -10.25 -20.78
CA ARG A 396 7.49 -9.82 -19.88
C ARG A 396 8.46 -8.90 -20.62
N ALA A 397 8.80 -7.78 -20.00
CA ALA A 397 9.84 -6.91 -20.53
C ALA A 397 11.20 -7.63 -20.61
N ALA A 398 12.03 -7.23 -21.56
CA ALA A 398 13.39 -7.77 -21.68
C ALA A 398 14.31 -7.19 -20.60
N GLY A 399 15.35 -7.94 -20.25
CA GLY A 399 16.37 -7.51 -19.30
C GLY A 399 15.90 -7.51 -17.83
N ALA A 400 16.70 -6.89 -16.97
CA ALA A 400 16.49 -6.87 -15.53
C ALA A 400 15.11 -6.33 -15.11
N LEU A 401 14.63 -5.28 -15.75
CA LEU A 401 13.33 -4.65 -15.42
C LEU A 401 12.15 -5.62 -15.60
N GLY A 402 12.22 -6.58 -16.52
CA GLY A 402 11.19 -7.60 -16.69
C GLY A 402 11.18 -8.70 -15.61
N GLU A 403 12.15 -8.68 -14.70
CA GLU A 403 12.21 -9.66 -13.62
C GLU A 403 11.24 -9.38 -12.46
N TYR A 404 10.55 -8.25 -12.45
CA TYR A 404 9.76 -7.87 -11.26
C TYR A 404 8.42 -8.58 -11.19
N ASN A 405 7.43 -8.27 -12.02
CA ASN A 405 6.05 -8.73 -11.83
C ASN A 405 5.82 -10.22 -12.18
N GLY A 406 6.31 -10.66 -13.33
CA GLY A 406 5.95 -11.96 -13.88
C GLY A 406 6.31 -13.18 -13.01
N LYS A 407 7.35 -13.09 -12.18
CA LYS A 407 7.75 -14.19 -11.28
C LYS A 407 6.88 -14.32 -10.02
N PHE A 408 6.06 -13.31 -9.73
CA PHE A 408 5.17 -13.32 -8.58
C PHE A 408 3.74 -13.77 -8.92
N MET A 409 3.45 -14.07 -10.19
CA MET A 409 2.12 -14.51 -10.66
C MET A 409 1.83 -15.97 -10.29
N VAL A 410 1.96 -16.29 -9.01
CA VAL A 410 1.70 -17.62 -8.44
C VAL A 410 1.34 -17.51 -6.97
N ASN A 411 0.28 -18.19 -6.54
CA ASN A 411 -0.17 -18.30 -5.14
C ASN A 411 -0.39 -16.95 -4.42
N GLN A 412 -0.67 -15.90 -5.16
CA GLN A 412 -1.00 -14.60 -4.64
C GLN A 412 -2.37 -14.15 -5.14
N LEU A 413 -2.98 -13.24 -4.43
CA LEU A 413 -4.29 -12.69 -4.74
C LEU A 413 -4.16 -11.20 -5.04
N VAL A 414 -5.05 -10.71 -5.90
CA VAL A 414 -5.05 -9.31 -6.33
C VAL A 414 -5.75 -8.43 -5.31
N LEU A 415 -5.16 -7.26 -5.06
CA LEU A 415 -5.76 -6.16 -4.31
C LEU A 415 -5.87 -4.93 -5.21
N ARG A 416 -6.88 -4.13 -4.94
CA ARG A 416 -7.21 -2.95 -5.76
C ARG A 416 -7.44 -1.72 -4.87
N GLY A 417 -7.30 -0.53 -5.45
CA GLY A 417 -7.75 0.73 -4.87
C GLY A 417 -6.68 1.61 -4.23
N GLY A 418 -5.55 1.08 -3.78
CA GLY A 418 -4.58 1.84 -3.00
C GLY A 418 -4.92 1.89 -1.52
N SER A 419 -4.12 2.58 -0.72
CA SER A 419 -4.31 2.71 0.72
C SER A 419 -3.95 4.12 1.22
N CYS A 420 -4.22 4.38 2.50
CA CYS A 420 -3.80 5.62 3.18
C CYS A 420 -2.28 5.81 3.26
N ALA A 421 -1.50 4.83 2.85
CA ALA A 421 -0.04 4.89 2.74
C ALA A 421 0.44 4.95 1.28
N THR A 422 -0.46 4.85 0.30
CA THR A 422 -0.13 4.96 -1.13
C THR A 422 -0.06 6.44 -1.53
N PRO A 423 0.98 6.90 -2.24
CA PRO A 423 0.97 8.23 -2.86
C PRO A 423 -0.17 8.37 -3.87
N GLU A 424 -0.92 9.49 -3.83
CA GLU A 424 -2.07 9.71 -4.72
C GLU A 424 -1.67 9.64 -6.19
N SER A 425 -0.51 10.24 -6.56
CA SER A 425 -0.01 10.24 -7.93
C SER A 425 0.46 8.88 -8.45
N HIS A 426 0.54 7.87 -7.58
CA HIS A 426 1.00 6.52 -7.90
C HIS A 426 -0.15 5.60 -8.33
N ILE A 427 -1.39 5.87 -7.86
CA ILE A 427 -2.53 4.97 -8.05
C ILE A 427 -3.26 5.19 -9.39
N ARG A 428 -3.86 4.15 -9.90
CA ARG A 428 -4.72 4.09 -11.10
C ARG A 428 -5.82 3.06 -10.86
N ILE A 429 -6.95 3.19 -11.56
CA ILE A 429 -8.02 2.18 -11.50
C ILE A 429 -7.50 0.81 -11.93
N SER A 430 -6.59 0.75 -12.92
CA SER A 430 -6.01 -0.49 -13.43
C SER A 430 -4.91 -1.07 -12.55
N TYR A 431 -4.42 -0.34 -11.54
CA TYR A 431 -3.29 -0.79 -10.70
C TYR A 431 -3.61 -2.12 -10.02
N ARG A 432 -2.68 -3.08 -10.11
CA ARG A 432 -2.79 -4.41 -9.55
C ARG A 432 -1.73 -4.62 -8.48
N ASN A 433 -2.13 -4.54 -7.21
CA ASN A 433 -1.29 -4.98 -6.10
C ASN A 433 -1.56 -6.47 -5.80
N PHE A 434 -0.61 -7.14 -5.16
CA PHE A 434 -0.72 -8.58 -4.93
C PHE A 434 0.05 -9.02 -3.69
N PHE A 435 -0.58 -9.90 -2.90
CA PHE A 435 0.03 -10.52 -1.73
C PHE A 435 -0.43 -11.99 -1.59
N HIS A 436 0.35 -12.79 -0.85
CA HIS A 436 -0.12 -14.09 -0.39
C HIS A 436 -1.31 -13.92 0.56
N ALA A 437 -2.20 -14.91 0.57
CA ALA A 437 -3.48 -14.86 1.28
C ALA A 437 -3.37 -14.66 2.80
N ASP A 438 -2.23 -14.99 3.39
CA ASP A 438 -1.93 -14.89 4.82
C ASP A 438 -1.46 -13.49 5.28
N LYS A 439 -1.18 -12.57 4.36
CA LYS A 439 -0.53 -11.29 4.68
C LYS A 439 -1.51 -10.29 5.29
N ARG A 440 -1.08 -9.61 6.39
CA ARG A 440 -1.92 -8.73 7.21
C ARG A 440 -1.30 -7.37 7.54
N TRP A 441 0.02 -7.17 7.31
CA TRP A 441 0.73 -5.96 7.77
C TRP A 441 0.47 -4.74 6.88
N GLN A 442 -0.01 -4.94 5.67
CA GLN A 442 -0.41 -3.87 4.76
C GLN A 442 -1.77 -3.28 5.18
N PHE A 443 -2.12 -2.09 4.69
CA PHE A 443 -3.44 -1.51 4.89
C PHE A 443 -4.48 -2.19 4.00
N THR A 444 -4.71 -3.46 4.26
CA THR A 444 -5.65 -4.30 3.51
C THR A 444 -7.01 -4.30 4.16
N GLY A 445 -8.06 -4.08 3.40
CA GLY A 445 -9.44 -3.97 3.87
C GLY A 445 -10.41 -4.78 3.02
N ILE A 446 -11.70 -4.53 3.22
CA ILE A 446 -12.80 -5.34 2.69
C ILE A 446 -13.85 -4.45 2.06
N ARG A 447 -14.23 -4.78 0.81
CA ARG A 447 -15.50 -4.37 0.20
C ARG A 447 -16.25 -5.61 -0.23
N LEU A 448 -17.56 -5.62 -0.02
CA LEU A 448 -18.38 -6.77 -0.38
C LEU A 448 -19.04 -6.60 -1.74
N ALA A 449 -19.24 -7.73 -2.39
CA ALA A 449 -20.07 -7.89 -3.58
C ALA A 449 -21.11 -8.98 -3.36
N ARG A 450 -22.17 -8.98 -4.16
CA ARG A 450 -23.13 -10.08 -4.25
C ARG A 450 -23.66 -10.22 -5.68
N SER A 451 -24.05 -11.42 -6.03
CA SER A 451 -24.73 -11.64 -7.32
C SER A 451 -26.08 -10.97 -7.28
N SER A 452 -26.45 -10.25 -8.34
CA SER A 452 -27.82 -9.78 -8.49
C SER A 452 -28.73 -10.99 -8.65
N ASN A 453 -29.72 -11.13 -7.77
CA ASN A 453 -30.77 -12.10 -7.97
C ASN A 453 -31.54 -11.66 -9.22
N GLY A 454 -31.46 -12.43 -10.31
CA GLY A 454 -32.22 -12.24 -11.53
C GLY A 454 -33.71 -12.46 -11.31
#